data_26de17367bdf9fc76ba4460eeaaf0c95
#
_entry.id   26de17367bdf9fc76ba4460eeaaf0c95
#
_cell.length_a   1.000
_cell.length_b   1.000
_cell.length_c   1.000
_cell.angle_alpha   90.00
_cell.angle_beta   90.00
_cell.angle_gamma   90.00
#
_symmetry.space_group_name_H-M   'P 1'
#
loop_
_entity.id
_entity.type
_entity.pdbx_description
1 polymer ?
#
loop_
_entity_poly.entity_id
_entity_poly.type
_entity_poly.pdbx_seq_one_letter_code
_entity_poly.pdbx_strand_id
1 'polypeptide(L)'
;MDKIVLIEDNKDYQNLVQSALGSEYKIYCADNGKQGVELAKEHRPDLILLDIQLGEMDGFEVCHILKSQKETAECPVIFLSSRQDAHSKVMGFDLGAEDYISKPFDPQELRARVQIRIKQNRARKDGLKDYELNGLRLDFVGHRVYIQNKEVPFSALEFKLLSFFVRHPDRVLTRENILNNVWGVDTYVTDRVVDSHIRSIRKKLGIYKDHIESIYGEGYRFNPSSVVETELKRAA
;
A
#
# COMPACT_ATOMS: atom_id res chain seq x y z
N MET A 1 8.16 -15.64 -10.78
CA MET A 1 7.26 -14.86 -11.66
C MET A 1 5.97 -14.65 -10.88
N ASP A 2 5.53 -13.41 -10.72
CA ASP A 2 4.30 -13.13 -9.98
C ASP A 2 3.09 -13.65 -10.74
N LYS A 3 2.06 -14.01 -9.97
CA LYS A 3 0.83 -14.59 -10.49
C LYS A 3 -0.29 -13.56 -10.45
N ILE A 4 -1.04 -13.48 -11.53
CA ILE A 4 -2.24 -12.66 -11.64
C ILE A 4 -3.41 -13.58 -11.98
N VAL A 5 -4.54 -13.40 -11.29
CA VAL A 5 -5.82 -13.96 -11.73
C VAL A 5 -6.60 -12.83 -12.40
N LEU A 6 -7.00 -13.04 -13.64
CA LEU A 6 -7.85 -12.15 -14.41
C LEU A 6 -9.25 -12.76 -14.49
N ILE A 7 -10.24 -12.06 -13.98
CA ILE A 7 -11.66 -12.46 -14.00
C ILE A 7 -12.38 -11.50 -14.94
N GLU A 8 -12.65 -11.97 -16.14
CA GLU A 8 -13.15 -11.18 -17.27
C GLU A 8 -13.86 -12.11 -18.27
N ASP A 9 -15.09 -11.85 -18.61
CA ASP A 9 -15.87 -12.70 -19.55
C ASP A 9 -15.60 -12.35 -21.02
N ASN A 10 -15.11 -11.15 -21.30
CA ASN A 10 -14.81 -10.70 -22.65
C ASN A 10 -13.40 -11.13 -23.09
N LYS A 11 -13.32 -11.96 -24.13
CA LYS A 11 -12.06 -12.49 -24.66
C LYS A 11 -11.12 -11.43 -25.22
N ASP A 12 -11.64 -10.33 -25.77
CA ASP A 12 -10.81 -9.25 -26.31
C ASP A 12 -10.04 -8.53 -25.19
N TYR A 13 -10.71 -8.28 -24.05
CA TYR A 13 -10.05 -7.73 -22.88
C TYR A 13 -9.07 -8.72 -22.23
N GLN A 14 -9.39 -10.01 -22.19
CA GLN A 14 -8.43 -11.04 -21.76
C GLN A 14 -7.16 -11.01 -22.62
N ASN A 15 -7.31 -10.99 -23.94
CA ASN A 15 -6.18 -10.94 -24.89
C ASN A 15 -5.37 -9.64 -24.73
N LEU A 16 -6.04 -8.50 -24.53
CA LEU A 16 -5.39 -7.22 -24.28
C LEU A 16 -4.53 -7.26 -23.01
N VAL A 17 -5.08 -7.77 -21.90
CA VAL A 17 -4.35 -7.90 -20.62
C VAL A 17 -3.20 -8.89 -20.76
N GLN A 18 -3.40 -10.04 -21.42
CA GLN A 18 -2.34 -11.01 -21.67
C GLN A 18 -1.21 -10.42 -22.53
N SER A 19 -1.54 -9.66 -23.58
CA SER A 19 -0.55 -8.97 -24.40
C SER A 19 0.23 -7.91 -23.61
N ALA A 20 -0.45 -7.19 -22.75
CA ALA A 20 0.17 -6.12 -21.96
C ALA A 20 1.08 -6.65 -20.84
N LEU A 21 0.72 -7.76 -20.19
CA LEU A 21 1.34 -8.22 -18.93
C LEU A 21 1.99 -9.61 -19.03
N GLY A 22 1.66 -10.42 -20.03
CA GLY A 22 2.05 -11.85 -20.08
C GLY A 22 3.54 -12.12 -20.19
N SER A 23 4.36 -11.14 -20.60
CA SER A 23 5.82 -11.27 -20.58
C SER A 23 6.45 -11.17 -19.20
N GLU A 24 5.76 -10.51 -18.24
CA GLU A 24 6.28 -10.23 -16.90
C GLU A 24 5.59 -11.06 -15.81
N TYR A 25 4.34 -11.50 -16.06
CA TYR A 25 3.47 -12.15 -15.08
C TYR A 25 2.90 -13.46 -15.60
N LYS A 26 2.65 -14.41 -14.69
CA LYS A 26 1.87 -15.60 -15.01
C LYS A 26 0.39 -15.31 -14.79
N ILE A 27 -0.39 -15.24 -15.89
CA ILE A 27 -1.80 -14.86 -15.87
C ILE A 27 -2.67 -16.10 -15.97
N TYR A 28 -3.64 -16.23 -15.05
CA TYR A 28 -4.69 -17.24 -15.07
C TYR A 28 -6.01 -16.52 -15.35
N CYS A 29 -6.69 -16.90 -16.42
CA CYS A 29 -7.95 -16.27 -16.86
C CYS A 29 -9.14 -17.08 -16.41
N ALA A 30 -10.15 -16.40 -15.90
CA ALA A 30 -11.48 -16.92 -15.59
C ALA A 30 -12.53 -16.18 -16.42
N ASP A 31 -13.49 -16.90 -16.95
CA ASP A 31 -14.58 -16.33 -17.77
C ASP A 31 -15.80 -15.95 -16.92
N ASN A 32 -15.80 -16.25 -15.64
CA ASN A 32 -16.87 -15.90 -14.70
C ASN A 32 -16.37 -15.81 -13.25
N GLY A 33 -17.18 -15.24 -12.36
CA GLY A 33 -16.80 -15.01 -10.98
C GLY A 33 -16.51 -16.28 -10.19
N LYS A 34 -17.29 -17.37 -10.37
CA LYS A 34 -17.08 -18.64 -9.66
C LYS A 34 -15.72 -19.24 -9.99
N GLN A 35 -15.40 -19.36 -11.27
CA GLN A 35 -14.10 -19.84 -11.72
C GLN A 35 -12.97 -18.93 -11.21
N GLY A 36 -13.18 -17.62 -11.19
CA GLY A 36 -12.20 -16.66 -10.69
C GLY A 36 -11.88 -16.87 -9.22
N VAL A 37 -12.87 -17.09 -8.38
CA VAL A 37 -12.69 -17.40 -6.96
C VAL A 37 -11.92 -18.71 -6.77
N GLU A 38 -12.25 -19.77 -7.53
CA GLU A 38 -11.54 -21.05 -7.47
C GLU A 38 -10.07 -20.91 -7.88
N LEU A 39 -9.78 -20.24 -9.00
CA LEU A 39 -8.40 -19.98 -9.45
C LEU A 39 -7.63 -19.14 -8.44
N ALA A 40 -8.26 -18.17 -7.81
CA ALA A 40 -7.62 -17.35 -6.79
C ALA A 40 -7.24 -18.18 -5.55
N LYS A 41 -8.09 -19.12 -5.10
CA LYS A 41 -7.77 -20.04 -4.00
C LYS A 41 -6.64 -21.00 -4.34
N GLU A 42 -6.72 -21.61 -5.54
CA GLU A 42 -5.74 -22.60 -5.99
C GLU A 42 -4.35 -21.99 -6.17
N HIS A 43 -4.29 -20.86 -6.88
CA HIS A 43 -3.02 -20.30 -7.30
C HIS A 43 -2.43 -19.25 -6.34
N ARG A 44 -3.23 -18.75 -5.38
CA ARG A 44 -2.84 -17.70 -4.41
C ARG A 44 -2.08 -16.57 -5.13
N PRO A 45 -2.76 -15.81 -6.00
CA PRO A 45 -2.11 -14.82 -6.84
C PRO A 45 -1.53 -13.65 -6.02
N ASP A 46 -0.66 -12.88 -6.67
CA ASP A 46 -0.10 -11.66 -6.12
C ASP A 46 -0.98 -10.45 -6.38
N LEU A 47 -1.91 -10.58 -7.35
CA LEU A 47 -2.91 -9.59 -7.72
C LEU A 47 -4.11 -10.24 -8.41
N ILE A 48 -5.29 -9.67 -8.23
CA ILE A 48 -6.51 -10.01 -8.97
C ILE A 48 -6.92 -8.80 -9.80
N LEU A 49 -7.14 -9.02 -11.11
CA LEU A 49 -7.82 -8.08 -12.00
C LEU A 49 -9.25 -8.58 -12.16
N LEU A 50 -10.23 -7.74 -11.89
CA LEU A 50 -11.62 -8.15 -11.78
C LEU A 50 -12.54 -7.20 -12.53
N ASP A 51 -13.24 -7.71 -13.55
CA ASP A 51 -14.33 -6.94 -14.15
C ASP A 51 -15.52 -6.87 -13.20
N ILE A 52 -16.20 -5.75 -13.22
CA ILE A 52 -17.45 -5.57 -12.48
C ILE A 52 -18.61 -6.28 -13.21
N GLN A 53 -18.60 -6.30 -14.53
CA GLN A 53 -19.68 -6.85 -15.36
C GLN A 53 -19.33 -8.25 -15.85
N LEU A 54 -19.64 -9.28 -15.06
CA LEU A 54 -19.31 -10.70 -15.30
C LEU A 54 -20.52 -11.58 -15.67
N GLY A 55 -21.56 -11.02 -16.22
CA GLY A 55 -22.75 -11.76 -16.62
C GLY A 55 -23.59 -12.21 -15.43
N GLU A 56 -23.41 -13.44 -14.94
CA GLU A 56 -24.26 -14.04 -13.87
C GLU A 56 -23.98 -13.50 -12.45
N MET A 57 -22.77 -13.04 -12.17
CA MET A 57 -22.34 -12.57 -10.87
C MET A 57 -21.73 -11.17 -11.01
N ASP A 58 -22.14 -10.23 -10.14
CA ASP A 58 -21.54 -8.90 -10.12
C ASP A 58 -20.11 -8.98 -9.56
N GLY A 59 -19.15 -8.28 -10.17
CA GLY A 59 -17.77 -8.23 -9.71
C GLY A 59 -17.62 -7.71 -8.27
N PHE A 60 -18.55 -6.89 -7.79
CA PHE A 60 -18.57 -6.47 -6.39
C PHE A 60 -18.87 -7.65 -5.44
N GLU A 61 -19.77 -8.55 -5.82
CA GLU A 61 -20.04 -9.78 -5.08
C GLU A 61 -18.81 -10.71 -5.08
N VAL A 62 -18.15 -10.86 -6.22
CA VAL A 62 -16.90 -11.61 -6.32
C VAL A 62 -15.82 -11.02 -5.41
N CYS A 63 -15.64 -9.70 -5.41
CA CYS A 63 -14.70 -9.01 -4.54
C CYS A 63 -15.00 -9.26 -3.06
N HIS A 64 -16.27 -9.17 -2.66
CA HIS A 64 -16.71 -9.46 -1.30
C HIS A 64 -16.37 -10.90 -0.87
N ILE A 65 -16.65 -11.88 -1.75
CA ILE A 65 -16.29 -13.29 -1.50
C ILE A 65 -14.78 -13.44 -1.34
N LEU A 66 -13.97 -12.88 -2.25
CA LEU A 66 -12.50 -12.94 -2.18
C LEU A 66 -11.97 -12.32 -0.88
N LYS A 67 -12.49 -11.17 -0.47
CA LYS A 67 -12.07 -10.46 0.73
C LYS A 67 -12.54 -11.10 2.04
N SER A 68 -13.59 -11.92 1.99
CA SER A 68 -14.09 -12.67 3.17
C SER A 68 -13.35 -13.99 3.43
N GLN A 69 -12.56 -14.49 2.48
CA GLN A 69 -11.88 -15.77 2.58
C GLN A 69 -10.41 -15.60 2.99
N LYS A 70 -9.97 -16.37 3.98
CA LYS A 70 -8.61 -16.28 4.56
C LYS A 70 -7.50 -16.39 3.51
N GLU A 71 -7.69 -17.23 2.49
CA GLU A 71 -6.69 -17.51 1.45
C GLU A 71 -6.48 -16.34 0.49
N THR A 72 -7.50 -15.49 0.30
CA THR A 72 -7.54 -14.44 -0.71
C THR A 72 -7.78 -13.04 -0.15
N ALA A 73 -8.13 -12.91 1.14
CA ALA A 73 -8.45 -11.63 1.78
C ALA A 73 -7.35 -10.57 1.59
N GLU A 74 -6.10 -10.98 1.76
CA GLU A 74 -4.93 -10.08 1.66
C GLU A 74 -4.46 -9.85 0.20
N CYS A 75 -5.08 -10.54 -0.77
CA CYS A 75 -4.72 -10.36 -2.18
C CYS A 75 -5.29 -9.02 -2.69
N PRO A 76 -4.47 -8.13 -3.28
CA PRO A 76 -4.97 -6.89 -3.85
C PRO A 76 -5.88 -7.16 -5.04
N VAL A 77 -6.98 -6.39 -5.11
CA VAL A 77 -7.94 -6.42 -6.19
C VAL A 77 -7.91 -5.06 -6.90
N ILE A 78 -7.78 -5.09 -8.23
CA ILE A 78 -7.98 -3.93 -9.12
C ILE A 78 -9.24 -4.20 -9.94
N PHE A 79 -10.21 -3.32 -9.86
CA PHE A 79 -11.36 -3.38 -10.74
C PHE A 79 -11.04 -2.88 -12.15
N LEU A 80 -11.47 -3.62 -13.15
CA LEU A 80 -11.53 -3.20 -14.56
C LEU A 80 -13.00 -2.96 -14.91
N SER A 81 -13.41 -1.76 -15.31
CA SER A 81 -14.83 -1.52 -15.51
C SER A 81 -15.15 -0.43 -16.52
N SER A 82 -16.23 -0.64 -17.25
CA SER A 82 -16.85 0.38 -18.11
C SER A 82 -17.67 1.40 -17.30
N ARG A 83 -18.00 1.12 -16.05
CA ARG A 83 -18.70 2.05 -15.16
C ARG A 83 -17.73 3.14 -14.69
N GLN A 84 -18.02 4.39 -15.06
CA GLN A 84 -17.17 5.54 -14.72
C GLN A 84 -17.78 6.42 -13.61
N ASP A 85 -18.97 6.04 -13.11
CA ASP A 85 -19.65 6.81 -12.08
C ASP A 85 -18.93 6.74 -10.72
N ALA A 86 -18.98 7.85 -9.99
CA ALA A 86 -18.30 7.98 -8.70
C ALA A 86 -18.84 6.96 -7.65
N HIS A 87 -20.11 6.59 -7.73
CA HIS A 87 -20.74 5.67 -6.80
C HIS A 87 -20.13 4.27 -6.90
N SER A 88 -19.97 3.74 -8.13
CA SER A 88 -19.33 2.45 -8.38
C SER A 88 -17.88 2.41 -7.89
N LYS A 89 -17.14 3.51 -8.04
CA LYS A 89 -15.76 3.61 -7.53
C LYS A 89 -15.71 3.58 -6.00
N VAL A 90 -16.55 4.37 -5.34
CA VAL A 90 -16.64 4.39 -3.87
C VAL A 90 -17.03 3.02 -3.34
N MET A 91 -18.05 2.37 -3.91
CA MET A 91 -18.47 1.02 -3.53
C MET A 91 -17.32 0.00 -3.67
N GLY A 92 -16.54 0.08 -4.74
CA GLY A 92 -15.37 -0.80 -4.94
C GLY A 92 -14.32 -0.63 -3.83
N PHE A 93 -14.01 0.60 -3.45
CA PHE A 93 -13.07 0.88 -2.37
C PHE A 93 -13.60 0.45 -0.99
N ASP A 94 -14.89 0.64 -0.72
CA ASP A 94 -15.56 0.20 0.54
C ASP A 94 -15.50 -1.33 0.70
N LEU A 95 -15.52 -2.07 -0.41
CA LEU A 95 -15.36 -3.53 -0.44
C LEU A 95 -13.89 -4.00 -0.32
N GLY A 96 -12.95 -3.06 -0.22
CA GLY A 96 -11.53 -3.36 -0.01
C GLY A 96 -10.73 -3.54 -1.29
N ALA A 97 -11.22 -3.07 -2.44
CA ALA A 97 -10.38 -2.98 -3.63
C ALA A 97 -9.31 -1.88 -3.46
N GLU A 98 -8.12 -2.12 -3.99
CA GLU A 98 -7.01 -1.20 -3.89
C GLU A 98 -6.91 -0.21 -5.04
N ASP A 99 -7.55 -0.50 -6.19
CA ASP A 99 -7.55 0.39 -7.35
C ASP A 99 -8.71 0.12 -8.30
N TYR A 100 -8.89 1.04 -9.25
CA TYR A 100 -9.95 1.01 -10.24
C TYR A 100 -9.44 1.55 -11.57
N ILE A 101 -9.60 0.79 -12.64
CA ILE A 101 -9.19 1.15 -14.01
C ILE A 101 -10.42 1.18 -14.90
N SER A 102 -10.67 2.31 -15.54
CA SER A 102 -11.80 2.47 -16.46
C SER A 102 -11.51 1.84 -17.83
N LYS A 103 -12.45 1.10 -18.37
CA LYS A 103 -12.43 0.59 -19.75
C LYS A 103 -12.97 1.67 -20.72
N PRO A 104 -12.37 1.86 -21.92
CA PRO A 104 -11.12 1.25 -22.36
C PRO A 104 -9.92 1.84 -21.65
N PHE A 105 -8.88 1.03 -21.39
CA PHE A 105 -7.67 1.44 -20.71
C PHE A 105 -6.43 1.36 -21.60
N ASP A 106 -5.46 2.19 -21.32
CA ASP A 106 -4.14 2.14 -21.93
C ASP A 106 -3.32 0.98 -21.34
N PRO A 107 -2.69 0.12 -22.19
CA PRO A 107 -1.84 -0.98 -21.69
C PRO A 107 -0.68 -0.53 -20.80
N GLN A 108 -0.14 0.69 -21.00
CA GLN A 108 0.93 1.22 -20.17
C GLN A 108 0.40 1.65 -18.79
N GLU A 109 -0.80 2.24 -18.74
CA GLU A 109 -1.47 2.56 -17.48
C GLU A 109 -1.75 1.29 -16.67
N LEU A 110 -2.32 0.25 -17.32
CA LEU A 110 -2.55 -1.04 -16.67
C LEU A 110 -1.26 -1.61 -16.09
N ARG A 111 -0.18 -1.64 -16.88
CA ARG A 111 1.12 -2.15 -16.44
C ARG A 111 1.66 -1.39 -15.24
N ALA A 112 1.64 -0.07 -15.28
CA ALA A 112 2.14 0.77 -14.19
C ALA A 112 1.37 0.53 -12.87
N ARG A 113 0.05 0.45 -12.93
CA ARG A 113 -0.80 0.20 -11.75
C ARG A 113 -0.58 -1.21 -11.18
N VAL A 114 -0.53 -2.23 -12.04
CA VAL A 114 -0.24 -3.61 -11.65
C VAL A 114 1.12 -3.71 -10.94
N GLN A 115 2.18 -3.12 -11.51
CA GLN A 115 3.51 -3.12 -10.91
C GLN A 115 3.52 -2.49 -9.52
N ILE A 116 2.86 -1.33 -9.35
CA ILE A 116 2.77 -0.63 -8.06
C ILE A 116 2.07 -1.52 -7.03
N ARG A 117 0.92 -2.14 -7.37
CA ARG A 117 0.14 -2.95 -6.43
C ARG A 117 0.85 -4.24 -6.06
N ILE A 118 1.47 -4.94 -7.01
CA ILE A 118 2.27 -6.14 -6.72
C ILE A 118 3.45 -5.79 -5.82
N LYS A 119 4.18 -4.70 -6.09
CA LYS A 119 5.27 -4.24 -5.24
C LYS A 119 4.81 -3.94 -3.80
N GLN A 120 3.66 -3.28 -3.66
CA GLN A 120 3.07 -3.00 -2.34
C GLN A 120 2.63 -4.28 -1.63
N ASN A 121 2.02 -5.23 -2.36
CA ASN A 121 1.61 -6.52 -1.80
C ASN A 121 2.80 -7.38 -1.36
N ARG A 122 3.88 -7.39 -2.15
CA ARG A 122 5.13 -8.05 -1.74
C ARG A 122 5.66 -7.45 -0.45
N ALA A 123 5.73 -6.13 -0.36
CA ALA A 123 6.16 -5.46 0.86
C ALA A 123 5.27 -5.80 2.08
N ARG A 124 3.98 -6.14 1.85
CA ARG A 124 3.08 -6.67 2.90
C ARG A 124 3.38 -8.15 3.19
N LYS A 125 3.55 -9.00 2.16
CA LYS A 125 3.77 -10.46 2.29
C LYS A 125 5.17 -10.81 2.83
N ASP A 126 6.21 -10.08 2.41
CA ASP A 126 7.57 -10.24 2.93
C ASP A 126 7.62 -9.87 4.42
N GLY A 127 6.42 -9.64 4.97
CA GLY A 127 6.13 -9.07 6.25
C GLY A 127 7.12 -7.92 6.40
N LEU A 128 6.68 -6.70 6.37
CA LEU A 128 7.50 -5.72 7.03
C LEU A 128 7.68 -6.29 8.43
N LYS A 129 8.78 -7.06 8.60
CA LYS A 129 9.26 -7.39 9.93
C LYS A 129 9.13 -6.09 10.68
N ASP A 130 8.46 -6.12 11.81
CA ASP A 130 8.40 -4.98 12.68
C ASP A 130 9.72 -4.23 12.56
N TYR A 131 9.65 -2.95 12.23
CA TYR A 131 10.89 -2.18 12.22
C TYR A 131 11.39 -2.10 13.66
N GLU A 132 12.60 -2.54 13.90
CA GLU A 132 13.18 -2.54 15.23
C GLU A 132 14.55 -1.85 15.19
N LEU A 133 14.73 -0.87 16.07
CA LEU A 133 15.97 -0.11 16.19
C LEU A 133 16.18 0.27 17.67
N ASN A 134 17.11 -0.43 18.34
CA ASN A 134 17.56 -0.08 19.71
C ASN A 134 16.43 0.14 20.74
N GLY A 135 15.28 -0.59 20.60
CA GLY A 135 14.12 -0.44 21.47
C GLY A 135 12.99 0.46 20.93
N LEU A 136 13.17 1.07 19.75
CA LEU A 136 12.08 1.61 18.94
C LEU A 136 11.54 0.49 18.05
N ARG A 137 10.26 0.13 18.18
CA ARG A 137 9.61 -0.88 17.36
C ARG A 137 8.34 -0.33 16.71
N LEU A 138 8.20 -0.52 15.42
CA LEU A 138 6.99 -0.22 14.65
C LEU A 138 6.35 -1.53 14.22
N ASP A 139 5.16 -1.80 14.72
CA ASP A 139 4.28 -2.87 14.26
C ASP A 139 3.47 -2.33 13.06
N PHE A 140 3.83 -2.76 11.86
CA PHE A 140 3.17 -2.28 10.65
C PHE A 140 1.79 -2.89 10.44
N VAL A 141 1.52 -4.06 11.02
CA VAL A 141 0.22 -4.73 10.93
C VAL A 141 -0.77 -4.11 11.91
N GLY A 142 -0.34 -3.93 13.17
CA GLY A 142 -1.17 -3.34 14.21
C GLY A 142 -1.22 -1.81 14.17
N HIS A 143 -0.45 -1.15 13.30
CA HIS A 143 -0.27 0.31 13.25
C HIS A 143 0.13 0.91 14.62
N ARG A 144 1.06 0.24 15.31
CA ARG A 144 1.49 0.61 16.66
C ARG A 144 2.98 0.95 16.72
N VAL A 145 3.32 1.86 17.61
CA VAL A 145 4.71 2.24 17.89
C VAL A 145 5.03 1.92 19.33
N TYR A 146 6.14 1.24 19.55
CA TYR A 146 6.64 0.91 20.87
C TYR A 146 8.00 1.55 21.10
N ILE A 147 8.19 2.14 22.28
CA ILE A 147 9.45 2.71 22.74
C ILE A 147 9.80 2.02 24.04
N GLN A 148 10.94 1.33 24.09
CA GLN A 148 11.36 0.54 25.26
C GLN A 148 10.24 -0.41 25.74
N ASN A 149 9.63 -1.14 24.81
CA ASN A 149 8.49 -2.07 24.99
C ASN A 149 7.19 -1.43 25.52
N LYS A 150 7.10 -0.10 25.59
CA LYS A 150 5.86 0.61 25.95
C LYS A 150 5.20 1.14 24.69
N GLU A 151 3.92 0.86 24.54
CA GLU A 151 3.14 1.42 23.42
C GLU A 151 3.00 2.95 23.59
N VAL A 152 3.31 3.68 22.51
CA VAL A 152 3.16 5.13 22.44
C VAL A 152 2.07 5.45 21.43
N PRO A 153 1.02 6.22 21.79
CA PRO A 153 -0.09 6.49 20.88
C PRO A 153 0.32 7.43 19.75
N PHE A 154 0.21 6.92 18.54
CA PHE A 154 0.37 7.67 17.28
C PHE A 154 -0.99 7.78 16.59
N SER A 155 -1.28 8.92 15.97
CA SER A 155 -2.41 9.01 15.06
C SER A 155 -2.10 8.22 13.78
N ALA A 156 -3.12 7.85 13.02
CA ALA A 156 -2.93 7.13 11.75
C ALA A 156 -1.98 7.87 10.79
N LEU A 157 -2.08 9.20 10.75
CA LEU A 157 -1.24 10.03 9.89
C LEU A 157 0.21 10.12 10.40
N GLU A 158 0.41 10.25 11.71
CA GLU A 158 1.75 10.22 12.31
C GLU A 158 2.43 8.86 12.10
N PHE A 159 1.67 7.76 12.27
CA PHE A 159 2.17 6.42 12.00
C PHE A 159 2.56 6.25 10.53
N LYS A 160 1.71 6.71 9.60
CA LYS A 160 1.98 6.68 8.16
C LYS A 160 3.25 7.46 7.80
N LEU A 161 3.42 8.65 8.39
CA LEU A 161 4.59 9.50 8.18
C LEU A 161 5.87 8.87 8.76
N LEU A 162 5.84 8.35 9.98
CA LEU A 162 6.98 7.65 10.58
C LEU A 162 7.34 6.39 9.78
N SER A 163 6.33 5.62 9.36
CA SER A 163 6.51 4.44 8.50
C SER A 163 7.15 4.79 7.17
N PHE A 164 6.79 5.93 6.59
CA PHE A 164 7.40 6.41 5.36
C PHE A 164 8.88 6.71 5.54
N PHE A 165 9.27 7.32 6.64
CA PHE A 165 10.66 7.61 6.98
C PHE A 165 11.50 6.34 7.18
N VAL A 166 11.06 5.41 8.02
CA VAL A 166 11.83 4.19 8.33
C VAL A 166 11.98 3.25 7.13
N ARG A 167 11.09 3.38 6.13
CA ARG A 167 11.18 2.66 4.85
C ARG A 167 12.15 3.28 3.84
N HIS A 168 12.58 4.51 4.08
CA HIS A 168 13.50 5.25 3.22
C HIS A 168 14.70 5.78 4.04
N PRO A 169 15.43 4.88 4.73
CA PRO A 169 16.54 5.30 5.58
C PRO A 169 17.62 6.01 4.75
N ASP A 170 18.29 6.95 5.36
CA ASP A 170 19.41 7.73 4.82
C ASP A 170 19.08 8.58 3.57
N ARG A 171 17.83 8.57 3.10
CA ARG A 171 17.40 9.38 1.96
C ARG A 171 16.83 10.73 2.43
N VAL A 172 17.23 11.80 1.76
CA VAL A 172 16.61 13.11 1.92
C VAL A 172 15.25 13.09 1.22
N LEU A 173 14.20 13.32 1.99
CA LEU A 173 12.82 13.39 1.52
C LEU A 173 12.38 14.86 1.54
N THR A 174 12.07 15.42 0.39
CA THR A 174 11.57 16.79 0.30
C THR A 174 10.18 16.90 0.92
N ARG A 175 9.79 18.10 1.38
CA ARG A 175 8.44 18.32 1.95
C ARG A 175 7.35 17.94 0.97
N GLU A 176 7.51 18.28 -0.30
CA GLU A 176 6.59 17.91 -1.37
C GLU A 176 6.50 16.38 -1.55
N ASN A 177 7.64 15.69 -1.56
CA ASN A 177 7.69 14.23 -1.66
C ASN A 177 6.96 13.57 -0.46
N ILE A 178 7.20 14.07 0.75
CA ILE A 178 6.51 13.62 1.97
C ILE A 178 5.01 13.88 1.85
N LEU A 179 4.62 15.08 1.44
CA LEU A 179 3.22 15.46 1.31
C LEU A 179 2.47 14.53 0.34
N ASN A 180 3.01 14.37 -0.86
CA ASN A 180 2.38 13.55 -1.91
C ASN A 180 2.23 12.08 -1.51
N ASN A 181 3.21 11.51 -0.78
CA ASN A 181 3.18 10.09 -0.39
C ASN A 181 2.37 9.81 0.87
N VAL A 182 2.27 10.79 1.78
CA VAL A 182 1.62 10.60 3.07
C VAL A 182 0.19 11.13 3.07
N TRP A 183 -0.05 12.29 2.46
CA TRP A 183 -1.38 12.94 2.38
C TRP A 183 -2.11 12.66 1.07
N GLY A 184 -1.38 12.39 -0.02
CA GLY A 184 -1.93 12.21 -1.37
C GLY A 184 -1.83 13.46 -2.23
N VAL A 185 -1.91 13.27 -3.56
CA VAL A 185 -1.64 14.31 -4.57
C VAL A 185 -2.72 15.41 -4.60
N ASP A 186 -3.96 15.09 -4.16
CA ASP A 186 -5.12 15.99 -4.24
C ASP A 186 -5.38 16.78 -2.93
N THR A 187 -4.43 16.83 -2.02
CA THR A 187 -4.62 17.48 -0.73
C THR A 187 -4.17 18.93 -0.79
N TYR A 188 -5.11 19.87 -0.60
CA TYR A 188 -4.86 21.31 -0.46
C TYR A 188 -4.24 21.67 0.90
N VAL A 189 -3.10 21.05 1.26
CA VAL A 189 -2.35 21.36 2.48
C VAL A 189 -0.99 21.94 2.14
N THR A 190 -0.55 22.91 2.93
CA THR A 190 0.75 23.55 2.74
C THR A 190 1.87 22.72 3.37
N ASP A 191 3.10 22.90 2.90
CA ASP A 191 4.33 22.24 3.42
C ASP A 191 4.52 22.38 4.94
N ARG A 192 3.94 23.43 5.55
CA ARG A 192 3.98 23.66 7.00
C ARG A 192 3.30 22.56 7.81
N VAL A 193 2.35 21.82 7.21
CA VAL A 193 1.69 20.69 7.86
C VAL A 193 2.68 19.56 8.13
N VAL A 194 3.60 19.31 7.20
CA VAL A 194 4.69 18.33 7.37
C VAL A 194 5.52 18.67 8.61
N ASP A 195 5.96 19.94 8.71
CA ASP A 195 6.80 20.40 9.83
C ASP A 195 6.10 20.24 11.19
N SER A 196 4.79 20.48 11.23
CA SER A 196 3.98 20.31 12.45
C SER A 196 3.91 18.85 12.88
N HIS A 197 3.69 17.92 11.94
CA HIS A 197 3.64 16.49 12.23
C HIS A 197 5.02 15.94 12.62
N ILE A 198 6.10 16.39 11.95
CA ILE A 198 7.47 16.03 12.34
C ILE A 198 7.76 16.47 13.78
N ARG A 199 7.34 17.67 14.17
CA ARG A 199 7.49 18.15 15.56
C ARG A 199 6.74 17.25 16.55
N SER A 200 5.49 16.86 16.21
CA SER A 200 4.68 15.97 17.03
C SER A 200 5.32 14.58 17.16
N ILE A 201 5.77 14.00 16.04
CA ILE A 201 6.45 12.71 16.02
C ILE A 201 7.74 12.75 16.86
N ARG A 202 8.59 13.74 16.67
CA ARG A 202 9.83 13.90 17.46
C ARG A 202 9.54 13.96 18.96
N LYS A 203 8.48 14.69 19.36
CA LYS A 203 8.06 14.77 20.78
C LYS A 203 7.66 13.39 21.32
N LYS A 204 6.95 12.57 20.52
CA LYS A 204 6.52 11.23 20.90
C LYS A 204 7.66 10.21 20.89
N LEU A 205 8.60 10.34 19.97
CA LEU A 205 9.79 9.50 19.87
C LEU A 205 10.76 9.69 21.05
N GLY A 206 10.73 10.83 21.73
CA GLY A 206 11.57 11.09 22.90
C GLY A 206 13.06 10.98 22.60
N ILE A 207 13.74 9.98 23.16
CA ILE A 207 15.18 9.75 22.95
C ILE A 207 15.54 9.43 21.48
N TYR A 208 14.59 8.96 20.68
CA TYR A 208 14.78 8.64 19.25
C TYR A 208 14.46 9.83 18.32
N LYS A 209 14.17 11.01 18.85
CA LYS A 209 13.79 12.20 18.06
C LYS A 209 14.82 12.59 17.00
N ASP A 210 16.10 12.39 17.30
CA ASP A 210 17.24 12.80 16.48
C ASP A 210 17.47 11.86 15.29
N HIS A 211 16.79 10.70 15.24
CA HIS A 211 16.77 9.86 14.04
C HIS A 211 16.03 10.54 12.88
N ILE A 212 15.13 11.49 13.13
CA ILE A 212 14.55 12.32 12.07
C ILE A 212 15.34 13.63 12.02
N GLU A 213 16.23 13.76 11.07
CA GLU A 213 17.09 14.92 10.86
C GLU A 213 16.40 15.96 9.96
N SER A 214 16.64 17.24 10.21
CA SER A 214 16.24 18.32 9.29
C SER A 214 17.41 18.66 8.39
N ILE A 215 17.20 18.57 7.07
CA ILE A 215 18.20 18.98 6.08
C ILE A 215 17.80 20.37 5.59
N TYR A 216 18.65 21.35 5.90
CA TYR A 216 18.37 22.76 5.63
C TYR A 216 18.08 23.02 4.15
N GLY A 217 16.95 23.69 3.87
CA GLY A 217 16.52 24.00 2.50
C GLY A 217 15.91 22.83 1.72
N GLU A 218 16.11 21.57 2.11
CA GLU A 218 15.70 20.40 1.33
C GLU A 218 14.51 19.65 1.93
N GLY A 219 14.57 19.30 3.22
CA GLY A 219 13.51 18.50 3.85
C GLY A 219 13.97 17.74 5.08
N TYR A 220 13.70 16.43 5.10
CA TYR A 220 13.97 15.58 6.26
C TYR A 220 14.60 14.25 5.83
N ARG A 221 15.38 13.64 6.73
CA ARG A 221 16.00 12.34 6.55
C ARG A 221 15.82 11.50 7.81
N PHE A 222 15.58 10.21 7.65
CA PHE A 222 15.66 9.26 8.74
C PHE A 222 17.05 8.63 8.76
N ASN A 223 17.79 8.86 9.85
CA ASN A 223 19.13 8.31 10.05
C ASN A 223 19.07 7.22 11.14
N PRO A 224 19.10 5.91 10.78
CA PRO A 224 19.08 4.83 11.76
C PRO A 224 20.36 4.77 12.61
N SER A 225 21.46 5.33 12.12
CA SER A 225 22.75 5.36 12.82
C SER A 225 22.91 6.57 13.75
N SER A 226 21.91 7.45 13.80
CA SER A 226 21.92 8.58 14.74
C SER A 226 22.00 8.05 16.17
N VAL A 227 23.05 8.45 16.89
CA VAL A 227 23.38 7.86 18.19
C VAL A 227 22.39 8.34 19.24
N VAL A 228 21.70 7.41 19.88
CA VAL A 228 20.93 7.66 21.11
C VAL A 228 21.93 7.82 22.26
N GLU A 229 22.74 8.83 22.19
CA GLU A 229 23.95 8.94 23.02
C GLU A 229 23.77 9.75 24.29
N THR A 230 22.72 10.00 24.91
CA THR A 230 22.87 10.94 26.06
C THR A 230 22.03 10.69 27.33
N GLU A 231 21.16 9.70 27.36
CA GLU A 231 20.45 9.47 28.66
C GLU A 231 20.80 8.15 29.35
N LEU A 232 21.42 7.19 28.68
CA LEU A 232 21.93 5.97 29.34
C LEU A 232 23.16 6.27 30.25
N LYS A 233 23.86 7.38 30.06
CA LYS A 233 24.98 7.80 30.91
C LYS A 233 24.57 8.70 32.10
N ARG A 234 23.30 9.09 32.23
CA ARG A 234 22.77 9.83 33.37
C ARG A 234 21.98 8.98 34.38
N ALA A 235 21.73 7.72 34.03
CA ALA A 235 21.00 6.77 34.90
C ALA A 235 21.88 5.63 35.45
N ALA A 236 23.19 5.66 35.23
CA ALA A 236 24.22 4.87 35.88
C ALA A 236 25.10 5.79 36.75
#